data_e821c103198f9b2ed9392415bcd6f191
#
_entry.id   e821c103198f9b2ed9392415bcd6f191
#
_cell.length_a   1.000
_cell.length_b   1.000
_cell.length_c   1.000
_cell.angle_alpha   90.00
_cell.angle_beta   90.00
_cell.angle_gamma   90.00
#
_symmetry.space_group_name_H-M   'P 1'
#
loop_
_entity.id
_entity.type
_entity.pdbx_description
1 polymer ?
#
loop_
_entity_poly.entity_id
_entity_poly.type
_entity_poly.pdbx_seq_one_letter_code
_entity_poly.pdbx_strand_id
1 'polypeptide(L)'
;MAPLVTVVILSYARPDPLRQAIESVINQAYPSLDIVVVDNKSQKSEAIARVVSRFPRVRFVQNEENLGFAGGMNAGIAAAAGEYIYLSEDDVALRPGCLSSMMAYLERHLDAGLVAPVMYDQSSGSVRSAGGRFALDPVFALKIITERAPGQGPLPFDVMYVPGASILARAQLLKELRGFRDDFFLYQEDLELCIRVLKSGHRVVTVPAAGVDHVDPPPGPASDMVEYFRIRNLFATYVLHAPARVLPAFVLRYGVIDVTRTILRNPRRGWLMVRAWLSVAMSAPRLLRDRDPRPLEASNL
;
A
#
# COMPACT_ATOMS: atom_id res chain seq x y z
N MET A 1 29.93 2.64 -3.90
CA MET A 1 29.12 3.70 -3.22
C MET A 1 27.77 3.09 -2.87
N ALA A 2 27.14 3.47 -1.79
CA ALA A 2 25.78 3.00 -1.51
C ALA A 2 24.82 3.53 -2.59
N PRO A 3 23.87 2.73 -3.07
CA PRO A 3 22.91 3.16 -4.07
C PRO A 3 21.98 4.27 -3.53
N LEU A 4 21.52 5.14 -4.40
CA LEU A 4 20.60 6.22 -4.00
C LEU A 4 19.20 5.65 -3.72
N VAL A 5 18.69 5.94 -2.52
CA VAL A 5 17.31 5.64 -2.14
C VAL A 5 16.52 6.94 -2.08
N THR A 6 15.46 7.05 -2.88
CA THR A 6 14.46 8.11 -2.68
C THR A 6 13.41 7.63 -1.69
N VAL A 7 13.26 8.34 -0.60
CA VAL A 7 12.14 8.16 0.35
C VAL A 7 11.02 9.11 -0.03
N VAL A 8 9.90 8.56 -0.44
CA VAL A 8 8.67 9.29 -0.75
C VAL A 8 7.76 9.24 0.48
N ILE A 9 7.38 10.40 1.01
CA ILE A 9 6.43 10.52 2.11
C ILE A 9 5.17 11.22 1.57
N LEU A 10 4.07 10.48 1.48
CA LEU A 10 2.77 11.04 1.11
C LEU A 10 2.09 11.65 2.32
N SER A 11 1.68 12.92 2.22
CA SER A 11 1.01 13.63 3.30
C SER A 11 -0.36 14.16 2.89
N TYR A 12 -1.33 13.99 3.79
CA TYR A 12 -2.67 14.55 3.66
C TYR A 12 -3.21 15.01 5.01
N ALA A 13 -3.20 16.34 5.24
CA ALA A 13 -3.79 17.01 6.41
C ALA A 13 -3.16 16.69 7.79
N ARG A 14 -1.96 16.07 7.86
CA ARG A 14 -1.31 15.62 9.10
C ARG A 14 0.10 16.22 9.31
N PRO A 15 0.25 17.55 9.55
CA PRO A 15 1.56 18.20 9.67
C PRO A 15 2.41 17.71 10.86
N ASP A 16 1.80 17.35 12.00
CA ASP A 16 2.55 16.92 13.18
C ASP A 16 3.16 15.53 13.02
N PRO A 17 2.41 14.47 12.62
CA PRO A 17 3.00 13.18 12.27
C PRO A 17 4.04 13.29 11.16
N LEU A 18 3.80 14.09 10.11
CA LEU A 18 4.74 14.29 9.02
C LEU A 18 6.14 14.74 9.53
N ARG A 19 6.18 15.63 10.51
CA ARG A 19 7.46 16.06 11.10
C ARG A 19 8.22 14.87 11.69
N GLN A 20 7.54 14.01 12.44
CA GLN A 20 8.15 12.79 13.03
C GLN A 20 8.62 11.80 11.94
N ALA A 21 7.81 11.63 10.89
CA ALA A 21 8.17 10.78 9.76
C ALA A 21 9.46 11.27 9.08
N ILE A 22 9.58 12.56 8.77
CA ILE A 22 10.78 13.15 8.16
C ILE A 22 11.99 12.98 9.08
N GLU A 23 11.87 13.30 10.37
CA GLU A 23 12.95 13.16 11.36
C GLU A 23 13.43 11.71 11.44
N SER A 24 12.50 10.73 11.43
CA SER A 24 12.82 9.31 11.49
C SER A 24 13.61 8.83 10.27
N VAL A 25 13.31 9.36 9.08
CA VAL A 25 14.04 9.08 7.83
C VAL A 25 15.44 9.68 7.85
N ILE A 26 15.56 10.94 8.25
CA ILE A 26 16.87 11.62 8.36
C ILE A 26 17.80 10.86 9.32
N ASN A 27 17.24 10.31 10.39
CA ASN A 27 17.98 9.57 11.42
C ASN A 27 18.33 8.11 11.02
N GLN A 28 18.00 7.66 9.79
CA GLN A 28 18.34 6.29 9.34
C GLN A 28 19.84 6.06 9.12
N ALA A 29 20.67 7.11 9.16
CA ALA A 29 22.11 7.00 8.91
C ALA A 29 22.47 6.28 7.59
N TYR A 30 21.55 6.27 6.62
CA TYR A 30 21.80 5.73 5.30
C TYR A 30 22.54 6.78 4.45
N PRO A 31 23.68 6.44 3.82
CA PRO A 31 24.62 7.45 3.30
C PRO A 31 24.14 8.17 2.03
N SER A 32 23.18 7.61 1.29
CA SER A 32 22.73 8.14 0.00
C SER A 32 21.20 8.23 -0.04
N LEU A 33 20.66 9.30 0.55
CA LEU A 33 19.22 9.55 0.65
C LEU A 33 18.81 10.78 -0.17
N ASP A 34 17.71 10.64 -0.87
CA ASP A 34 16.88 11.69 -1.43
C ASP A 34 15.49 11.60 -0.75
N ILE A 35 14.95 12.70 -0.23
CA ILE A 35 13.68 12.69 0.50
C ILE A 35 12.71 13.60 -0.24
N VAL A 36 11.56 13.05 -0.60
CA VAL A 36 10.47 13.75 -1.29
C VAL A 36 9.21 13.67 -0.44
N VAL A 37 8.70 14.82 -0.02
CA VAL A 37 7.38 14.92 0.58
C VAL A 37 6.38 15.35 -0.49
N VAL A 38 5.32 14.58 -0.65
CA VAL A 38 4.20 14.88 -1.53
C VAL A 38 3.02 15.36 -0.71
N ASP A 39 2.65 16.64 -0.84
CA ASP A 39 1.38 17.15 -0.30
C ASP A 39 0.25 16.87 -1.29
N ASN A 40 -0.69 16.04 -0.89
CA ASN A 40 -1.81 15.62 -1.71
C ASN A 40 -2.98 16.61 -1.69
N LYS A 41 -2.68 17.90 -1.63
CA LYS A 41 -3.64 19.01 -1.68
C LYS A 41 -4.73 18.90 -0.60
N SER A 42 -4.34 19.05 0.62
CA SER A 42 -5.26 19.08 1.76
C SER A 42 -5.59 20.53 2.18
N GLN A 43 -6.58 20.68 3.04
CA GLN A 43 -6.89 21.97 3.67
C GLN A 43 -5.75 22.48 4.59
N LYS A 44 -4.77 21.61 4.94
CA LYS A 44 -3.60 21.96 5.75
C LYS A 44 -2.31 22.06 4.94
N SER A 45 -2.38 22.19 3.61
CA SER A 45 -1.20 22.27 2.73
C SER A 45 -0.19 23.33 3.14
N GLU A 46 -0.63 24.52 3.59
CA GLU A 46 0.28 25.53 4.11
C GLU A 46 1.01 25.09 5.39
N ALA A 47 0.34 24.35 6.28
CA ALA A 47 0.97 23.83 7.48
C ALA A 47 1.99 22.72 7.13
N ILE A 48 1.67 21.88 6.16
CA ILE A 48 2.59 20.86 5.60
C ILE A 48 3.82 21.54 4.99
N ALA A 49 3.64 22.57 4.15
CA ALA A 49 4.74 23.34 3.57
C ALA A 49 5.63 23.97 4.64
N ARG A 50 5.05 24.54 5.72
CA ARG A 50 5.81 25.07 6.87
C ARG A 50 6.60 24.00 7.61
N VAL A 51 6.09 22.78 7.71
CA VAL A 51 6.85 21.67 8.30
C VAL A 51 8.04 21.35 7.40
N VAL A 52 7.82 21.13 6.12
CA VAL A 52 8.87 20.74 5.16
C VAL A 52 9.97 21.80 5.05
N SER A 53 9.62 23.10 5.09
CA SER A 53 10.60 24.20 5.00
C SER A 53 11.65 24.20 6.12
N ARG A 54 11.43 23.48 7.22
CA ARG A 54 12.40 23.31 8.30
C ARG A 54 13.49 22.28 7.97
N PHE A 55 13.34 21.54 6.87
CA PHE A 55 14.25 20.47 6.44
C PHE A 55 14.84 20.79 5.06
N PRO A 56 15.95 21.53 4.96
CA PRO A 56 16.47 22.05 3.69
C PRO A 56 16.87 20.96 2.66
N ARG A 57 17.05 19.71 3.10
CA ARG A 57 17.37 18.57 2.23
C ARG A 57 16.15 17.82 1.73
N VAL A 58 14.94 18.22 2.13
CA VAL A 58 13.70 17.57 1.74
C VAL A 58 13.11 18.32 0.56
N ARG A 59 12.88 17.60 -0.53
CA ARG A 59 12.17 18.14 -1.70
C ARG A 59 10.66 18.12 -1.44
N PHE A 60 9.98 19.17 -1.85
CA PHE A 60 8.55 19.31 -1.67
C PHE A 60 7.85 19.30 -3.03
N VAL A 61 6.88 18.40 -3.18
CA VAL A 61 5.99 18.31 -4.34
C VAL A 61 4.56 18.53 -3.84
N GLN A 62 3.85 19.47 -4.44
CA GLN A 62 2.46 19.73 -4.13
C GLN A 62 1.59 19.36 -5.32
N ASN A 63 0.63 18.48 -5.14
CA ASN A 63 -0.37 18.17 -6.14
C ASN A 63 -1.36 19.34 -6.30
N GLU A 64 -1.96 19.49 -7.46
CA GLU A 64 -2.96 20.53 -7.73
C GLU A 64 -4.32 20.16 -7.10
N GLU A 65 -4.59 18.87 -6.94
CA GLU A 65 -5.79 18.31 -6.33
C GLU A 65 -5.47 17.07 -5.50
N ASN A 66 -6.43 16.57 -4.72
CA ASN A 66 -6.30 15.31 -4.00
C ASN A 66 -6.44 14.12 -4.97
N LEU A 67 -5.33 13.48 -5.28
CA LEU A 67 -5.24 12.32 -6.17
C LEU A 67 -5.50 10.98 -5.45
N GLY A 68 -5.92 11.01 -4.19
CA GLY A 68 -5.98 9.80 -3.36
C GLY A 68 -4.59 9.27 -2.99
N PHE A 69 -4.56 8.11 -2.32
CA PHE A 69 -3.29 7.47 -1.97
C PHE A 69 -2.53 7.03 -3.22
N ALA A 70 -3.19 6.33 -4.14
CA ALA A 70 -2.58 5.78 -5.33
C ALA A 70 -1.91 6.87 -6.22
N GLY A 71 -2.66 7.91 -6.59
CA GLY A 71 -2.15 9.00 -7.41
C GLY A 71 -1.11 9.85 -6.69
N GLY A 72 -1.29 10.08 -5.38
CA GLY A 72 -0.32 10.80 -4.55
C GLY A 72 1.03 10.08 -4.47
N MET A 73 1.03 8.77 -4.24
CA MET A 73 2.25 7.95 -4.27
C MET A 73 2.89 7.93 -5.66
N ASN A 74 2.09 7.85 -6.73
CA ASN A 74 2.60 7.89 -8.10
C ASN A 74 3.28 9.23 -8.43
N ALA A 75 2.76 10.36 -7.92
CA ALA A 75 3.44 11.65 -8.05
C ALA A 75 4.83 11.63 -7.38
N GLY A 76 4.93 10.99 -6.21
CA GLY A 76 6.22 10.78 -5.53
C GLY A 76 7.16 9.85 -6.29
N ILE A 77 6.66 8.74 -6.83
CA ILE A 77 7.43 7.80 -7.66
C ILE A 77 7.97 8.53 -8.91
N ALA A 78 7.17 9.36 -9.54
CA ALA A 78 7.59 10.15 -10.71
C ALA A 78 8.67 11.20 -10.37
N ALA A 79 8.64 11.75 -9.15
CA ALA A 79 9.63 12.70 -8.67
C ALA A 79 10.92 12.04 -8.13
N ALA A 80 10.93 10.72 -7.93
CA ALA A 80 12.05 9.99 -7.35
C ALA A 80 13.27 9.98 -8.30
N ALA A 81 14.46 10.20 -7.74
CA ALA A 81 15.73 10.18 -8.46
C ALA A 81 16.56 8.91 -8.16
N GLY A 82 16.20 8.16 -7.12
CA GLY A 82 16.94 7.00 -6.64
C GLY A 82 16.74 5.74 -7.49
N GLU A 83 17.72 4.85 -7.43
CA GLU A 83 17.63 3.49 -7.98
C GLU A 83 16.64 2.63 -7.19
N TYR A 84 16.43 2.98 -5.93
CA TYR A 84 15.45 2.38 -5.02
C TYR A 84 14.50 3.45 -4.50
N ILE A 85 13.26 3.07 -4.31
CA ILE A 85 12.21 3.95 -3.79
C ILE A 85 11.61 3.30 -2.54
N TYR A 86 11.66 4.03 -1.44
CA TYR A 86 10.93 3.70 -0.23
C TYR A 86 9.68 4.57 -0.15
N LEU A 87 8.52 3.94 -0.16
CA LEU A 87 7.21 4.59 -0.06
C LEU A 87 6.77 4.60 1.39
N SER A 88 6.31 5.74 1.90
CA SER A 88 5.87 5.93 3.27
C SER A 88 4.68 6.87 3.37
N GLU A 89 3.84 6.68 4.40
CA GLU A 89 2.84 7.66 4.81
C GLU A 89 3.42 8.64 5.86
N ASP A 90 2.72 9.77 6.04
CA ASP A 90 3.13 10.83 6.96
C ASP A 90 2.97 10.48 8.46
N ASP A 91 2.34 9.35 8.77
CA ASP A 91 2.16 8.83 10.13
C ASP A 91 2.96 7.54 10.41
N VAL A 92 3.98 7.29 9.59
CA VAL A 92 4.90 6.16 9.76
C VAL A 92 6.28 6.67 10.15
N ALA A 93 6.79 6.23 11.30
CA ALA A 93 8.13 6.53 11.78
C ALA A 93 9.05 5.29 11.67
N LEU A 94 10.18 5.44 10.99
CA LEU A 94 11.14 4.36 10.82
C LEU A 94 11.95 4.14 12.11
N ARG A 95 12.01 2.89 12.58
CA ARG A 95 12.91 2.51 13.67
C ARG A 95 14.37 2.50 13.20
N PRO A 96 15.34 2.68 14.09
CA PRO A 96 16.77 2.67 13.73
C PRO A 96 17.17 1.44 12.90
N GLY A 97 17.91 1.64 11.82
CA GLY A 97 18.39 0.58 10.94
C GLY A 97 17.33 -0.04 10.02
N CYS A 98 16.10 0.47 10.01
CA CYS A 98 15.01 -0.06 9.18
C CYS A 98 15.40 -0.06 7.70
N LEU A 99 15.80 1.09 7.16
CA LEU A 99 16.14 1.23 5.75
C LEU A 99 17.35 0.39 5.35
N SER A 100 18.40 0.40 6.17
CA SER A 100 19.62 -0.39 5.91
C SER A 100 19.34 -1.89 5.88
N SER A 101 18.48 -2.39 6.78
CA SER A 101 18.11 -3.80 6.82
C SER A 101 17.35 -4.24 5.58
N MET A 102 16.40 -3.42 5.12
CA MET A 102 15.63 -3.69 3.90
C MET A 102 16.51 -3.60 2.65
N MET A 103 17.38 -2.59 2.55
CA MET A 103 18.31 -2.44 1.44
C MET A 103 19.25 -3.61 1.35
N ALA A 104 19.86 -4.03 2.47
CA ALA A 104 20.78 -5.17 2.51
C ALA A 104 20.11 -6.48 2.03
N TYR A 105 18.80 -6.64 2.26
CA TYR A 105 18.04 -7.76 1.73
C TYR A 105 17.80 -7.61 0.22
N LEU A 106 17.25 -6.47 -0.19
CA LEU A 106 16.85 -6.25 -1.58
C LEU A 106 18.05 -6.30 -2.56
N GLU A 107 19.22 -5.82 -2.16
CA GLU A 107 20.43 -5.90 -2.99
C GLU A 107 20.93 -7.34 -3.21
N ARG A 108 20.74 -8.23 -2.23
CA ARG A 108 21.16 -9.64 -2.31
C ARG A 108 20.15 -10.54 -3.01
N HIS A 109 18.91 -10.12 -3.14
CA HIS A 109 17.79 -10.90 -3.68
C HIS A 109 17.17 -10.20 -4.88
N LEU A 110 17.66 -10.54 -6.08
CA LEU A 110 17.19 -9.90 -7.32
C LEU A 110 15.74 -10.28 -7.66
N ASP A 111 15.27 -11.39 -7.15
CA ASP A 111 13.90 -11.91 -7.25
C ASP A 111 12.90 -11.22 -6.31
N ALA A 112 13.39 -10.49 -5.30
CA ALA A 112 12.52 -9.70 -4.43
C ALA A 112 12.04 -8.43 -5.15
N GLY A 113 10.72 -8.27 -5.28
CA GLY A 113 10.09 -7.10 -5.91
C GLY A 113 9.72 -6.04 -4.89
N LEU A 114 9.00 -6.43 -3.83
CA LEU A 114 8.65 -5.55 -2.71
C LEU A 114 9.24 -6.08 -1.42
N VAL A 115 9.83 -5.18 -0.64
CA VAL A 115 10.33 -5.47 0.70
C VAL A 115 9.67 -4.54 1.70
N ALA A 116 9.15 -5.09 2.79
CA ALA A 116 8.49 -4.32 3.83
C ALA A 116 9.05 -4.62 5.22
N PRO A 117 8.99 -3.66 6.16
CA PRO A 117 9.32 -3.86 7.54
C PRO A 117 8.16 -4.51 8.30
N VAL A 118 8.41 -4.89 9.54
CA VAL A 118 7.31 -5.15 10.50
C VAL A 118 6.76 -3.81 10.95
N MET A 119 5.44 -3.66 10.85
CA MET A 119 4.71 -2.48 11.29
C MET A 119 4.19 -2.71 12.72
N TYR A 120 4.47 -1.77 13.59
CA TYR A 120 4.02 -1.77 14.98
C TYR A 120 3.02 -0.64 15.22
N ASP A 121 2.08 -0.89 16.09
CA ASP A 121 1.24 0.17 16.65
C ASP A 121 2.10 1.05 17.57
N GLN A 122 2.12 2.36 17.32
CA GLN A 122 2.97 3.28 18.08
C GLN A 122 2.59 3.36 19.56
N SER A 123 1.29 3.20 19.88
CA SER A 123 0.77 3.38 21.24
C SER A 123 0.98 2.14 22.12
N SER A 124 0.74 0.95 21.57
CA SER A 124 0.81 -0.32 22.30
C SER A 124 2.13 -1.07 22.09
N GLY A 125 2.88 -0.76 21.05
CA GLY A 125 4.08 -1.50 20.62
C GLY A 125 3.76 -2.89 20.05
N SER A 126 2.48 -3.26 19.89
CA SER A 126 2.08 -4.54 19.34
C SER A 126 2.32 -4.60 17.82
N VAL A 127 2.51 -5.80 17.27
CA VAL A 127 2.63 -5.98 15.82
C VAL A 127 1.27 -5.73 15.17
N ARG A 128 1.20 -4.73 14.33
CA ARG A 128 0.03 -4.39 13.52
C ARG A 128 0.01 -5.19 12.22
N SER A 129 1.17 -5.32 11.58
CA SER A 129 1.32 -6.11 10.35
C SER A 129 2.78 -6.55 10.16
N ALA A 130 2.95 -7.81 9.85
CA ALA A 130 4.18 -8.37 9.31
C ALA A 130 3.92 -8.92 7.90
N GLY A 131 3.09 -8.21 7.12
CA GLY A 131 2.59 -8.65 5.83
C GLY A 131 1.32 -9.47 5.94
N GLY A 132 0.96 -10.18 4.88
CA GLY A 132 -0.25 -10.98 4.84
C GLY A 132 -0.27 -12.02 3.73
N ARG A 133 -1.29 -12.86 3.77
CA ARG A 133 -1.61 -13.82 2.71
C ARG A 133 -3.04 -13.57 2.24
N PHE A 134 -3.29 -13.74 0.95
CA PHE A 134 -4.63 -13.60 0.39
C PHE A 134 -4.98 -14.76 -0.53
N ALA A 135 -6.28 -14.94 -0.76
CA ALA A 135 -6.82 -15.84 -1.77
C ALA A 135 -7.87 -15.08 -2.61
N LEU A 136 -7.94 -15.41 -3.91
CA LEU A 136 -8.94 -14.90 -4.85
C LEU A 136 -9.91 -16.01 -5.30
N ASP A 137 -9.71 -17.24 -4.84
CA ASP A 137 -10.46 -18.43 -5.23
C ASP A 137 -10.63 -19.35 -4.00
N PRO A 138 -11.83 -19.81 -3.68
CA PRO A 138 -13.13 -19.49 -4.31
C PRO A 138 -13.73 -18.16 -3.83
N VAL A 139 -13.24 -17.61 -2.73
CA VAL A 139 -13.74 -16.38 -2.10
C VAL A 139 -12.54 -15.55 -1.65
N PHE A 140 -12.66 -14.22 -1.73
CA PHE A 140 -11.61 -13.36 -1.22
C PHE A 140 -11.41 -13.57 0.28
N ALA A 141 -10.17 -13.80 0.63
CA ALA A 141 -9.70 -13.79 2.02
C ALA A 141 -8.36 -13.08 2.08
N LEU A 142 -8.22 -12.14 2.99
CA LEU A 142 -6.94 -11.52 3.36
C LEU A 142 -6.72 -11.76 4.84
N LYS A 143 -5.61 -12.42 5.17
CA LYS A 143 -5.17 -12.65 6.54
C LYS A 143 -3.89 -11.86 6.78
N ILE A 144 -3.97 -10.83 7.61
CA ILE A 144 -2.81 -10.08 8.07
C ILE A 144 -2.06 -10.91 9.13
N ILE A 145 -0.74 -10.89 9.06
CA ILE A 145 0.14 -11.55 10.02
C ILE A 145 0.42 -10.52 11.12
N THR A 146 -0.18 -10.74 12.29
CA THR A 146 -0.01 -9.90 13.49
C THR A 146 0.82 -10.57 14.58
N GLU A 147 1.10 -11.87 14.41
CA GLU A 147 1.93 -12.64 15.31
C GLU A 147 2.98 -13.39 14.50
N ARG A 148 4.18 -13.50 15.03
CA ARG A 148 5.17 -14.41 14.44
C ARG A 148 4.69 -15.83 14.66
N ALA A 149 4.70 -16.65 13.62
CA ALA A 149 4.46 -18.08 13.81
C ALA A 149 5.52 -18.65 14.77
N PRO A 150 5.14 -19.56 15.66
CA PRO A 150 6.10 -20.27 16.50
C PRO A 150 7.23 -20.87 15.64
N GLY A 151 8.48 -20.51 15.94
CA GLY A 151 9.65 -20.96 15.15
C GLY A 151 10.08 -20.06 14.00
N GLN A 152 9.34 -19.00 13.65
CA GLN A 152 9.83 -17.95 12.75
C GLN A 152 10.84 -17.07 13.51
N GLY A 153 12.13 -17.29 13.22
CA GLY A 153 13.24 -16.47 13.71
C GLY A 153 13.25 -15.07 13.10
N PRO A 154 14.32 -14.29 13.32
CA PRO A 154 14.48 -12.94 12.78
C PRO A 154 14.73 -12.91 11.26
N LEU A 155 14.64 -14.04 10.57
CA LEU A 155 14.94 -14.16 9.14
C LEU A 155 13.79 -13.59 8.29
N PRO A 156 14.11 -12.99 7.12
CA PRO A 156 13.15 -12.56 6.13
C PRO A 156 12.28 -13.72 5.64
N PHE A 157 11.01 -13.43 5.35
CA PHE A 157 10.06 -14.45 4.89
C PHE A 157 9.11 -13.90 3.83
N ASP A 158 8.64 -14.80 2.98
CA ASP A 158 7.72 -14.49 1.90
C ASP A 158 6.30 -14.27 2.41
N VAL A 159 5.69 -13.25 1.86
CA VAL A 159 4.29 -12.89 2.06
C VAL A 159 3.64 -12.63 0.70
N MET A 160 2.32 -12.54 0.66
CA MET A 160 1.60 -12.20 -0.57
C MET A 160 1.15 -10.74 -0.58
N TYR A 161 1.14 -10.09 0.57
CA TYR A 161 0.65 -8.73 0.78
C TYR A 161 1.52 -7.99 1.78
N VAL A 162 1.77 -6.74 1.50
CA VAL A 162 2.34 -5.76 2.44
C VAL A 162 1.55 -4.45 2.35
N PRO A 163 1.33 -3.75 3.49
CA PRO A 163 0.63 -2.46 3.48
C PRO A 163 1.40 -1.40 2.68
N GLY A 164 0.69 -0.61 1.89
CA GLY A 164 1.26 0.48 1.08
C GLY A 164 1.94 1.58 1.88
N ALA A 165 1.64 1.65 3.17
CA ALA A 165 2.19 2.64 4.09
C ALA A 165 3.71 2.54 4.32
N SER A 166 4.35 1.41 3.96
CA SER A 166 5.80 1.22 4.16
C SER A 166 6.34 0.11 3.25
N ILE A 167 6.86 0.48 2.08
CA ILE A 167 7.35 -0.45 1.05
C ILE A 167 8.66 0.06 0.45
N LEU A 168 9.65 -0.81 0.32
CA LEU A 168 10.87 -0.58 -0.46
C LEU A 168 10.83 -1.42 -1.74
N ALA A 169 11.16 -0.81 -2.87
CA ALA A 169 11.24 -1.48 -4.17
C ALA A 169 12.34 -0.89 -5.05
N ARG A 170 12.74 -1.61 -6.11
CA ARG A 170 13.55 -1.02 -7.17
C ARG A 170 12.70 -0.04 -7.99
N ALA A 171 13.24 1.14 -8.29
CA ALA A 171 12.56 2.15 -9.12
C ALA A 171 12.16 1.59 -10.49
N GLN A 172 13.03 0.75 -11.07
CA GLN A 172 12.78 0.12 -12.36
C GLN A 172 11.51 -0.76 -12.33
N LEU A 173 11.33 -1.59 -11.29
CA LEU A 173 10.14 -2.44 -11.16
C LEU A 173 8.86 -1.61 -11.03
N LEU A 174 8.89 -0.57 -10.19
CA LEU A 174 7.72 0.32 -10.05
C LEU A 174 7.37 1.00 -11.37
N LYS A 175 8.38 1.40 -12.17
CA LYS A 175 8.18 1.99 -13.50
C LYS A 175 7.58 0.99 -14.47
N GLU A 176 8.09 -0.23 -14.53
CA GLU A 176 7.58 -1.32 -15.39
C GLU A 176 6.13 -1.67 -15.07
N LEU A 177 5.80 -1.69 -13.78
CA LEU A 177 4.45 -1.92 -13.29
C LEU A 177 3.57 -0.65 -13.33
N ARG A 178 4.10 0.52 -13.72
CA ARG A 178 3.40 1.81 -13.75
C ARG A 178 2.88 2.26 -12.39
N GLY A 179 3.60 1.96 -11.31
CA GLY A 179 3.21 2.33 -9.94
C GLY A 179 1.90 1.72 -9.47
N PHE A 180 1.15 2.46 -8.67
CA PHE A 180 -0.19 2.11 -8.22
C PHE A 180 -1.25 2.39 -9.30
N ARG A 181 -2.38 1.71 -9.23
CA ARG A 181 -3.52 2.04 -10.09
C ARG A 181 -4.22 3.32 -9.60
N ASP A 182 -4.12 4.40 -10.36
CA ASP A 182 -4.71 5.71 -10.01
C ASP A 182 -6.24 5.63 -9.83
N ASP A 183 -6.91 4.76 -10.61
CA ASP A 183 -8.35 4.58 -10.54
C ASP A 183 -8.83 3.90 -9.24
N PHE A 184 -7.92 3.44 -8.39
CA PHE A 184 -8.28 2.93 -7.06
C PHE A 184 -8.45 4.06 -6.04
N PHE A 185 -7.79 5.17 -6.21
CA PHE A 185 -7.84 6.34 -5.34
C PHE A 185 -7.38 6.04 -3.90
N LEU A 186 -8.08 5.15 -3.18
CA LEU A 186 -7.83 4.84 -1.77
C LEU A 186 -8.29 3.42 -1.42
N TYR A 187 -7.47 2.67 -0.69
CA TYR A 187 -7.63 1.26 -0.27
C TYR A 187 -7.59 0.23 -1.41
N GLN A 188 -6.97 -0.90 -1.15
CA GLN A 188 -6.75 -2.05 -2.03
C GLN A 188 -5.76 -1.80 -3.18
N GLU A 189 -5.25 -0.59 -3.38
CA GLU A 189 -4.21 -0.28 -4.37
C GLU A 189 -2.89 -0.99 -4.03
N ASP A 190 -2.60 -1.16 -2.75
CA ASP A 190 -1.45 -1.90 -2.22
C ASP A 190 -1.58 -3.40 -2.46
N LEU A 191 -2.76 -3.97 -2.21
CA LEU A 191 -3.05 -5.36 -2.55
C LEU A 191 -2.93 -5.59 -4.07
N GLU A 192 -3.47 -4.69 -4.87
CA GLU A 192 -3.43 -4.78 -6.33
C GLU A 192 -2.00 -4.70 -6.86
N LEU A 193 -1.16 -3.81 -6.30
CA LEU A 193 0.27 -3.75 -6.62
C LEU A 193 0.99 -5.05 -6.23
N CYS A 194 0.75 -5.59 -5.04
CA CYS A 194 1.32 -6.87 -4.61
C CYS A 194 0.95 -8.00 -5.58
N ILE A 195 -0.30 -8.06 -6.05
CA ILE A 195 -0.73 -9.07 -7.04
C ILE A 195 0.05 -8.92 -8.35
N ARG A 196 0.24 -7.69 -8.86
CA ARG A 196 1.02 -7.47 -10.10
C ARG A 196 2.48 -7.84 -9.92
N VAL A 197 3.08 -7.53 -8.79
CA VAL A 197 4.46 -7.92 -8.45
C VAL A 197 4.61 -9.43 -8.43
N LEU A 198 3.72 -10.16 -7.75
CA LEU A 198 3.74 -11.62 -7.71
C LEU A 198 3.54 -12.22 -9.12
N LYS A 199 2.64 -11.67 -9.92
CA LYS A 199 2.39 -12.12 -11.31
C LYS A 199 3.52 -11.78 -12.28
N SER A 200 4.38 -10.83 -11.95
CA SER A 200 5.59 -10.54 -12.72
C SER A 200 6.76 -11.48 -12.36
N GLY A 201 6.53 -12.47 -11.50
CA GLY A 201 7.55 -13.45 -11.08
C GLY A 201 8.45 -12.96 -9.95
N HIS A 202 8.11 -11.84 -9.30
CA HIS A 202 8.86 -11.35 -8.16
C HIS A 202 8.19 -11.76 -6.84
N ARG A 203 9.00 -11.77 -5.78
CA ARG A 203 8.55 -12.07 -4.42
C ARG A 203 8.19 -10.79 -3.67
N VAL A 204 7.26 -10.91 -2.74
CA VAL A 204 6.94 -9.89 -1.72
C VAL A 204 7.44 -10.41 -0.38
N VAL A 205 8.26 -9.63 0.32
CA VAL A 205 9.03 -10.11 1.47
C VAL A 205 8.90 -9.19 2.65
N THR A 206 8.71 -9.75 3.84
CA THR A 206 8.86 -9.02 5.11
C THR A 206 10.24 -9.27 5.69
N VAL A 207 10.93 -8.19 6.09
CA VAL A 207 12.24 -8.21 6.74
C VAL A 207 12.07 -7.90 8.23
N PRO A 208 12.10 -8.89 9.13
CA PRO A 208 11.82 -8.68 10.56
C PRO A 208 12.85 -7.82 11.31
N ALA A 209 14.06 -7.68 10.76
CA ALA A 209 15.09 -6.78 11.29
C ALA A 209 14.76 -5.30 11.03
N ALA A 210 13.84 -5.01 10.12
CA ALA A 210 13.32 -3.69 9.83
C ALA A 210 12.00 -3.48 10.57
N GLY A 211 11.81 -2.32 11.17
CA GLY A 211 10.58 -2.00 11.88
C GLY A 211 10.15 -0.55 11.66
N VAL A 212 8.85 -0.32 11.67
CA VAL A 212 8.25 1.01 11.67
C VAL A 212 7.17 1.11 12.74
N ASP A 213 7.00 2.30 13.29
CA ASP A 213 5.89 2.66 14.17
C ASP A 213 4.85 3.42 13.36
N HIS A 214 3.60 3.00 13.44
CA HIS A 214 2.49 3.62 12.74
C HIS A 214 1.50 4.20 13.75
N VAL A 215 1.13 5.45 13.55
CA VAL A 215 0.14 6.13 14.38
C VAL A 215 -1.24 5.63 13.99
N ASP A 216 -1.98 5.07 14.92
CA ASP A 216 -3.36 4.70 14.65
C ASP A 216 -4.25 5.93 14.50
N PRO A 217 -5.16 5.92 13.52
CA PRO A 217 -6.22 6.91 13.48
C PRO A 217 -7.09 6.78 14.75
N PRO A 218 -7.70 7.87 15.21
CA PRO A 218 -8.59 7.80 16.36
C PRO A 218 -9.69 6.76 16.12
N PRO A 219 -10.06 5.98 17.16
CA PRO A 219 -11.08 4.95 17.01
C PRO A 219 -12.42 5.56 16.59
N GLY A 220 -13.04 4.94 15.61
CA GLY A 220 -14.32 5.38 15.08
C GLY A 220 -14.77 4.58 13.85
N PRO A 221 -16.05 4.68 13.47
CA PRO A 221 -16.53 4.04 12.26
C PRO A 221 -15.86 4.66 11.02
N ALA A 222 -15.50 3.82 10.06
CA ALA A 222 -15.02 4.29 8.77
C ALA A 222 -16.06 5.20 8.09
N SER A 223 -15.60 6.26 7.43
CA SER A 223 -16.50 7.12 6.64
C SER A 223 -17.09 6.34 5.47
N ASP A 224 -18.24 6.81 4.94
CA ASP A 224 -18.86 6.22 3.75
C ASP A 224 -17.93 6.19 2.54
N MET A 225 -17.08 7.20 2.41
CA MET A 225 -16.06 7.26 1.36
C MET A 225 -15.07 6.10 1.50
N VAL A 226 -14.54 5.88 2.70
CA VAL A 226 -13.60 4.79 3.00
C VAL A 226 -14.25 3.43 2.73
N GLU A 227 -15.46 3.21 3.23
CA GLU A 227 -16.18 1.95 3.03
C GLU A 227 -16.52 1.71 1.55
N TYR A 228 -16.93 2.77 0.84
CA TYR A 228 -17.17 2.71 -0.60
C TYR A 228 -15.94 2.25 -1.38
N PHE A 229 -14.78 2.90 -1.17
CA PHE A 229 -13.56 2.53 -1.90
C PHE A 229 -13.07 1.13 -1.55
N ARG A 230 -13.14 0.72 -0.28
CA ARG A 230 -12.80 -0.65 0.13
C ARG A 230 -13.63 -1.69 -0.65
N ILE A 231 -14.93 -1.48 -0.75
CA ILE A 231 -15.83 -2.40 -1.47
C ILE A 231 -15.59 -2.33 -2.98
N ARG A 232 -15.58 -1.13 -3.55
CA ARG A 232 -15.41 -0.90 -4.98
C ARG A 232 -14.10 -1.50 -5.49
N ASN A 233 -13.00 -1.24 -4.79
CA ASN A 233 -11.68 -1.66 -5.23
C ASN A 233 -11.47 -3.16 -5.03
N LEU A 234 -12.08 -3.77 -4.01
CA LEU A 234 -12.13 -5.22 -3.89
C LEU A 234 -12.82 -5.86 -5.12
N PHE A 235 -13.97 -5.32 -5.54
CA PHE A 235 -14.68 -5.81 -6.72
C PHE A 235 -13.84 -5.61 -7.99
N ALA A 236 -13.18 -4.45 -8.14
CA ALA A 236 -12.28 -4.21 -9.26
C ALA A 236 -11.10 -5.18 -9.27
N THR A 237 -10.49 -5.47 -8.12
CA THR A 237 -9.40 -6.45 -7.97
C THR A 237 -9.83 -7.85 -8.44
N TYR A 238 -11.04 -8.27 -8.10
CA TYR A 238 -11.59 -9.53 -8.61
C TYR A 238 -11.73 -9.53 -10.13
N VAL A 239 -12.32 -8.49 -10.69
CA VAL A 239 -12.46 -8.38 -12.15
C VAL A 239 -11.10 -8.40 -12.82
N LEU A 240 -10.09 -7.74 -12.25
CA LEU A 240 -8.74 -7.67 -12.80
C LEU A 240 -7.99 -8.99 -12.71
N HIS A 241 -8.07 -9.69 -11.60
CA HIS A 241 -7.06 -10.68 -11.25
C HIS A 241 -7.59 -12.09 -10.94
N ALA A 242 -8.89 -12.24 -10.59
CA ALA A 242 -9.41 -13.56 -10.26
C ALA A 242 -9.53 -14.46 -11.52
N PRO A 243 -9.35 -15.78 -11.39
CA PRO A 243 -9.59 -16.70 -12.50
C PRO A 243 -11.01 -16.54 -13.07
N ALA A 244 -11.15 -16.62 -14.40
CA ALA A 244 -12.46 -16.38 -15.05
C ALA A 244 -13.56 -17.31 -14.52
N ARG A 245 -13.21 -18.54 -14.14
CA ARG A 245 -14.15 -19.53 -13.59
C ARG A 245 -14.82 -19.10 -12.29
N VAL A 246 -14.20 -18.22 -11.48
CA VAL A 246 -14.78 -17.80 -10.20
C VAL A 246 -15.63 -16.54 -10.32
N LEU A 247 -15.57 -15.80 -11.43
CA LEU A 247 -16.33 -14.56 -11.61
C LEU A 247 -17.85 -14.74 -11.52
N PRO A 248 -18.47 -15.77 -12.11
CA PRO A 248 -19.93 -15.97 -11.96
C PRO A 248 -20.33 -16.16 -10.48
N ALA A 249 -19.59 -17.01 -9.75
CA ALA A 249 -19.84 -17.23 -8.32
C ALA A 249 -19.60 -15.96 -7.49
N PHE A 250 -18.58 -15.19 -7.83
CA PHE A 250 -18.28 -13.91 -7.20
C PHE A 250 -19.43 -12.89 -7.41
N VAL A 251 -19.91 -12.73 -8.64
CA VAL A 251 -21.02 -11.83 -8.95
C VAL A 251 -22.30 -12.27 -8.22
N LEU A 252 -22.61 -13.57 -8.23
CA LEU A 252 -23.76 -14.10 -7.50
C LEU A 252 -23.64 -13.85 -5.99
N ARG A 253 -22.49 -14.16 -5.41
CA ARG A 253 -22.26 -14.02 -3.96
C ARG A 253 -22.29 -12.57 -3.53
N TYR A 254 -21.40 -11.75 -4.08
CA TYR A 254 -21.20 -10.37 -3.63
C TYR A 254 -22.11 -9.36 -4.32
N GLY A 255 -22.54 -9.63 -5.56
CA GLY A 255 -23.39 -8.73 -6.33
C GLY A 255 -24.88 -8.93 -6.07
N VAL A 256 -25.29 -10.13 -5.67
CA VAL A 256 -26.71 -10.43 -5.44
C VAL A 256 -26.97 -10.78 -3.99
N ILE A 257 -26.37 -11.87 -3.48
CA ILE A 257 -26.71 -12.41 -2.16
C ILE A 257 -26.30 -11.44 -1.05
N ASP A 258 -25.04 -11.02 -1.02
CA ASP A 258 -24.53 -10.19 0.06
C ASP A 258 -25.04 -8.74 -0.02
N VAL A 259 -25.27 -8.20 -1.23
CA VAL A 259 -25.95 -6.91 -1.41
C VAL A 259 -27.36 -6.96 -0.82
N THR A 260 -28.16 -7.95 -1.20
CA THR A 260 -29.55 -8.09 -0.71
C THR A 260 -29.60 -8.25 0.81
N ARG A 261 -28.76 -9.15 1.36
CA ARG A 261 -28.65 -9.35 2.82
C ARG A 261 -28.23 -8.08 3.55
N THR A 262 -27.29 -7.34 2.96
CA THR A 262 -26.79 -6.10 3.57
C THR A 262 -27.82 -4.99 3.51
N ILE A 263 -28.55 -4.84 2.42
CA ILE A 263 -29.68 -3.87 2.31
C ILE A 263 -30.70 -4.12 3.43
N LEU A 264 -31.08 -5.38 3.65
CA LEU A 264 -32.06 -5.75 4.67
C LEU A 264 -31.59 -5.48 6.10
N ARG A 265 -30.29 -5.59 6.38
CA ARG A 265 -29.71 -5.42 7.74
C ARG A 265 -29.20 -4.01 8.00
N ASN A 266 -28.59 -3.39 6.98
CA ASN A 266 -27.99 -2.06 7.02
C ASN A 266 -28.16 -1.40 5.65
N PRO A 267 -29.29 -0.68 5.41
CA PRO A 267 -29.62 -0.07 4.12
C PRO A 267 -28.52 0.88 3.62
N ARG A 268 -27.89 1.65 4.52
CA ARG A 268 -26.79 2.58 4.17
C ARG A 268 -25.61 1.82 3.54
N ARG A 269 -25.15 0.78 4.20
CA ARG A 269 -24.04 -0.05 3.69
C ARG A 269 -24.42 -0.81 2.42
N GLY A 270 -25.65 -1.34 2.36
CA GLY A 270 -26.17 -1.98 1.15
C GLY A 270 -26.17 -1.05 -0.06
N TRP A 271 -26.53 0.21 0.15
CA TRP A 271 -26.50 1.24 -0.89
C TRP A 271 -25.08 1.56 -1.37
N LEU A 272 -24.09 1.59 -0.46
CA LEU A 272 -22.67 1.72 -0.84
C LEU A 272 -22.21 0.55 -1.70
N MET A 273 -22.62 -0.69 -1.40
CA MET A 273 -22.33 -1.85 -2.23
C MET A 273 -22.92 -1.74 -3.64
N VAL A 274 -24.19 -1.30 -3.75
CA VAL A 274 -24.82 -1.06 -5.06
C VAL A 274 -24.05 -0.02 -5.87
N ARG A 275 -23.67 1.10 -5.25
CA ARG A 275 -22.87 2.15 -5.90
C ARG A 275 -21.50 1.62 -6.35
N ALA A 276 -20.86 0.79 -5.53
CA ALA A 276 -19.59 0.16 -5.86
C ALA A 276 -19.72 -0.76 -7.09
N TRP A 277 -20.75 -1.59 -7.15
CA TRP A 277 -21.03 -2.44 -8.31
C TRP A 277 -21.31 -1.65 -9.58
N LEU A 278 -22.11 -0.59 -9.49
CA LEU A 278 -22.39 0.30 -10.64
C LEU A 278 -21.10 0.95 -11.14
N SER A 279 -20.24 1.42 -10.22
CA SER A 279 -18.93 2.00 -10.59
C SER A 279 -18.01 0.98 -11.28
N VAL A 280 -17.95 -0.26 -10.78
CA VAL A 280 -17.17 -1.33 -11.42
C VAL A 280 -17.75 -1.70 -12.76
N ALA A 281 -19.07 -1.79 -12.89
CA ALA A 281 -19.73 -2.07 -14.16
C ALA A 281 -19.46 -0.98 -15.21
N MET A 282 -19.52 0.30 -14.83
CA MET A 282 -19.15 1.41 -15.73
C MET A 282 -17.67 1.38 -16.12
N SER A 283 -16.80 0.91 -15.24
CA SER A 283 -15.36 0.77 -15.48
C SER A 283 -15.00 -0.55 -16.19
N ALA A 284 -15.97 -1.46 -16.39
CA ALA A 284 -15.73 -2.81 -16.91
C ALA A 284 -14.92 -2.86 -18.22
N PRO A 285 -15.16 -2.00 -19.25
CA PRO A 285 -14.36 -2.03 -20.47
C PRO A 285 -12.88 -1.79 -20.21
N ARG A 286 -12.53 -0.88 -19.29
CA ARG A 286 -11.14 -0.61 -18.88
C ARG A 286 -10.58 -1.78 -18.07
N LEU A 287 -11.30 -2.23 -17.04
CA LEU A 287 -10.86 -3.32 -16.18
C LEU A 287 -10.64 -4.63 -16.97
N LEU A 288 -11.53 -4.95 -17.92
CA LEU A 288 -11.41 -6.14 -18.76
C LEU A 288 -10.23 -6.05 -19.74
N ARG A 289 -9.91 -4.86 -20.24
CA ARG A 289 -8.72 -4.64 -21.07
C ARG A 289 -7.43 -4.86 -20.29
N ASP A 290 -7.40 -4.39 -19.04
CA ASP A 290 -6.23 -4.46 -18.15
C ASP A 290 -6.18 -5.80 -17.38
N ARG A 291 -7.13 -6.69 -17.63
CA ARG A 291 -7.29 -7.94 -16.90
C ARG A 291 -6.10 -8.87 -17.09
N ASP A 292 -5.60 -9.37 -15.97
CA ASP A 292 -4.61 -10.45 -15.92
C ASP A 292 -5.15 -11.64 -15.11
N PRO A 293 -5.82 -12.61 -15.77
CA PRO A 293 -6.42 -13.76 -15.09
C PRO A 293 -5.44 -14.89 -14.79
N ARG A 294 -4.14 -14.73 -15.06
CA ARG A 294 -3.14 -15.76 -14.77
C ARG A 294 -3.21 -16.13 -13.29
N PRO A 295 -3.11 -17.41 -12.93
CA PRO A 295 -3.02 -17.81 -11.54
C PRO A 295 -1.72 -17.24 -10.92
N LEU A 296 -1.72 -17.05 -9.62
CA LEU A 296 -0.48 -16.88 -8.88
C LEU A 296 0.26 -18.22 -8.88
N GLU A 297 1.56 -18.19 -9.12
CA GLU A 297 2.36 -19.40 -9.11
C GLU A 297 2.37 -20.04 -7.70
N ALA A 298 2.40 -21.37 -7.65
CA ALA A 298 2.41 -22.10 -6.38
C ALA A 298 3.63 -21.77 -5.51
N SER A 299 4.73 -21.32 -6.12
CA SER A 299 5.92 -20.81 -5.43
C SER A 299 5.66 -19.51 -4.63
N ASN A 300 4.55 -18.82 -4.92
CA ASN A 300 4.15 -17.57 -4.26
C ASN A 300 3.09 -17.81 -3.16
N LEU A 301 2.66 -19.05 -2.96
CA LEU A 301 1.67 -19.46 -1.96
C LEU A 301 2.33 -20.09 -0.74
#